data_e96f5c375060d76b5f56008329f6885b
#
_entry.id   e96f5c375060d76b5f56008329f6885b
#
_cell.length_a   1.000
_cell.length_b   1.000
_cell.length_c   1.000
_cell.angle_alpha   90.00
_cell.angle_beta   90.00
_cell.angle_gamma   90.00
#
_symmetry.space_group_name_H-M   'P 1'
#
loop_
_entity.id
_entity.type
_entity.pdbx_description
1 polymer ?
#
loop_
_entity_poly.entity_id
_entity_poly.type
_entity_poly.pdbx_seq_one_letter_code
_entity_poly.pdbx_strand_id
1 'polypeptide(L)'
;MALDPHKRAEVESRTPELLAYEATKPFMAGAAHFVEWATVAAMLEAIALPQDARLLDIGCGGGWTTLFLAEMGYSVTGYDLVAANIELARQRAQRWSSSAQFEVADMEQLPAGEPADAALIFDALHHSTRERAVLEAVGRRLRPGGWLLLCEPTWLHNLSPGARAMRRRRGWVERGFTVRGLRRDLRAAGFRRPRRFFQPTRPYEGRRLALARQLVELVAADLFVMPRAHLWLMAQRGLPDA
;
A
#
# COMPACT_ATOMS: atom_id res chain seq x y z
N MET A 1 8.41 19.19 -15.38
CA MET A 1 9.60 18.29 -15.23
C MET A 1 9.28 17.00 -15.94
N ALA A 2 10.17 16.46 -16.79
CA ALA A 2 9.92 15.20 -17.49
C ALA A 2 9.89 14.04 -16.47
N LEU A 3 8.94 13.10 -16.61
CA LEU A 3 8.92 11.88 -15.82
C LEU A 3 10.19 11.07 -16.07
N ASP A 4 10.71 10.42 -15.04
CA ASP A 4 11.79 9.46 -15.23
C ASP A 4 11.33 8.27 -16.12
N PRO A 5 12.26 7.52 -16.74
CA PRO A 5 11.91 6.49 -17.70
C PRO A 5 10.97 5.41 -17.16
N HIS A 6 11.10 5.03 -15.89
CA HIS A 6 10.25 4.00 -15.27
C HIS A 6 8.83 4.50 -15.03
N LYS A 7 8.68 5.72 -14.51
CA LYS A 7 7.37 6.37 -14.34
C LYS A 7 6.67 6.58 -15.68
N ARG A 8 7.43 7.00 -16.70
CA ARG A 8 6.91 7.11 -18.06
C ARG A 8 6.42 5.76 -18.58
N ALA A 9 7.22 4.70 -18.41
CA ALA A 9 6.85 3.36 -18.81
C ALA A 9 5.57 2.88 -18.11
N GLU A 10 5.38 3.20 -16.83
CA GLU A 10 4.16 2.87 -16.11
C GLU A 10 2.93 3.58 -16.67
N VAL A 11 3.03 4.88 -16.96
CA VAL A 11 1.94 5.67 -17.54
C VAL A 11 1.62 5.21 -18.96
N GLU A 12 2.63 5.07 -19.83
CA GLU A 12 2.45 4.77 -21.27
C GLU A 12 2.02 3.32 -21.52
N SER A 13 2.38 2.38 -20.64
CA SER A 13 2.03 0.97 -20.81
C SER A 13 0.67 0.58 -20.23
N ARG A 14 -0.13 1.53 -19.76
CA ARG A 14 -1.48 1.24 -19.22
C ARG A 14 -2.45 0.94 -20.35
N THR A 15 -2.58 -0.35 -20.69
CA THR A 15 -3.48 -0.83 -21.75
C THR A 15 -4.91 -0.98 -21.26
N PRO A 16 -5.91 -1.07 -22.18
CA PRO A 16 -7.30 -1.36 -21.82
C PRO A 16 -7.47 -2.63 -20.98
N GLU A 17 -6.68 -3.67 -21.24
CA GLU A 17 -6.73 -4.93 -20.49
C GLU A 17 -6.27 -4.74 -19.03
N LEU A 18 -5.24 -3.90 -18.80
CA LEU A 18 -4.80 -3.57 -17.45
C LEU A 18 -5.85 -2.74 -16.71
N LEU A 19 -6.48 -1.79 -17.38
CA LEU A 19 -7.58 -1.02 -16.78
C LEU A 19 -8.78 -1.92 -16.48
N ALA A 20 -9.12 -2.85 -17.38
CA ALA A 20 -10.15 -3.85 -17.13
C ALA A 20 -9.79 -4.72 -15.90
N TYR A 21 -8.53 -5.14 -15.77
CA TYR A 21 -8.08 -5.86 -14.56
C TYR A 21 -8.20 -5.00 -13.29
N GLU A 22 -7.78 -3.73 -13.32
CA GLU A 22 -7.96 -2.81 -12.19
C GLU A 22 -9.44 -2.64 -11.81
N ALA A 23 -10.32 -2.57 -12.81
CA ALA A 23 -11.76 -2.48 -12.59
C ALA A 23 -12.36 -3.72 -11.89
N THR A 24 -11.71 -4.89 -12.00
CA THR A 24 -12.17 -6.12 -11.33
C THR A 24 -11.83 -6.19 -9.85
N LYS A 25 -10.85 -5.40 -9.38
CA LYS A 25 -10.43 -5.40 -7.96
C LYS A 25 -11.52 -4.79 -7.06
N PRO A 26 -11.74 -5.34 -5.85
CA PRO A 26 -11.15 -6.57 -5.31
C PRO A 26 -11.93 -7.83 -5.69
N PHE A 27 -13.11 -7.71 -6.31
CA PHE A 27 -14.12 -8.77 -6.36
C PHE A 27 -13.75 -9.94 -7.28
N MET A 28 -13.21 -9.68 -8.46
CA MET A 28 -12.90 -10.72 -9.44
C MET A 28 -11.44 -11.15 -9.47
N ALA A 29 -10.59 -10.47 -8.73
CA ALA A 29 -9.15 -10.79 -8.66
C ALA A 29 -8.85 -11.92 -7.65
N GLY A 30 -9.88 -12.57 -7.10
CA GLY A 30 -9.78 -13.68 -6.15
C GLY A 30 -9.85 -13.26 -4.69
N ALA A 31 -9.96 -14.24 -3.80
CA ALA A 31 -10.14 -14.04 -2.36
C ALA A 31 -8.93 -13.37 -1.66
N ALA A 32 -7.76 -13.31 -2.32
CA ALA A 32 -6.55 -12.74 -1.74
C ALA A 32 -6.75 -11.28 -1.31
N HIS A 33 -7.37 -10.44 -2.12
CA HIS A 33 -7.61 -9.02 -1.79
C HIS A 33 -8.48 -8.83 -0.55
N PHE A 34 -9.43 -9.73 -0.30
CA PHE A 34 -10.24 -9.65 0.91
C PHE A 34 -9.45 -10.02 2.17
N VAL A 35 -8.55 -10.99 2.09
CA VAL A 35 -7.65 -11.35 3.19
C VAL A 35 -6.67 -10.22 3.47
N GLU A 36 -6.13 -9.60 2.42
CA GLU A 36 -5.27 -8.43 2.52
C GLU A 36 -6.03 -7.25 3.14
N TRP A 37 -7.25 -6.99 2.68
CA TRP A 37 -8.10 -5.94 3.25
C TRP A 37 -8.43 -6.18 4.73
N ALA A 38 -8.72 -7.41 5.11
CA ALA A 38 -8.93 -7.76 6.52
C ALA A 38 -7.71 -7.41 7.39
N THR A 39 -6.51 -7.50 6.82
CA THR A 39 -5.29 -7.08 7.52
C THR A 39 -5.20 -5.56 7.64
N VAL A 40 -5.55 -4.80 6.59
CA VAL A 40 -5.64 -3.34 6.66
C VAL A 40 -6.65 -2.91 7.72
N ALA A 41 -7.84 -3.53 7.74
CA ALA A 41 -8.87 -3.25 8.73
C ALA A 41 -8.36 -3.49 10.17
N ALA A 42 -7.67 -4.60 10.41
CA ALA A 42 -7.07 -4.89 11.71
C ALA A 42 -5.95 -3.90 12.09
N MET A 43 -5.18 -3.42 11.11
CA MET A 43 -4.18 -2.36 11.35
C MET A 43 -4.86 -1.03 11.72
N LEU A 44 -5.94 -0.67 11.06
CA LEU A 44 -6.73 0.54 11.36
C LEU A 44 -7.35 0.44 12.76
N GLU A 45 -7.92 -0.70 13.14
CA GLU A 45 -8.41 -0.95 14.50
C GLU A 45 -7.31 -0.78 15.53
N ALA A 46 -6.11 -1.31 15.28
CA ALA A 46 -4.98 -1.23 16.20
C ALA A 46 -4.44 0.19 16.45
N ILE A 47 -4.69 1.14 15.54
CA ILE A 47 -4.31 2.55 15.70
C ILE A 47 -5.45 3.44 16.19
N ALA A 48 -6.67 2.92 16.25
CA ALA A 48 -7.86 3.54 16.82
C ALA A 48 -8.06 5.02 16.38
N LEU A 49 -8.14 5.22 15.06
CA LEU A 49 -8.39 6.56 14.50
C LEU A 49 -9.82 7.04 14.85
N PRO A 50 -10.03 8.36 15.00
CA PRO A 50 -11.38 8.92 15.08
C PRO A 50 -12.18 8.61 13.80
N GLN A 51 -13.49 8.59 13.91
CA GLN A 51 -14.42 8.28 12.83
C GLN A 51 -14.30 9.38 11.80
N ASP A 52 -14.06 10.08 11.28
CA ASP A 52 -13.86 11.16 10.30
C ASP A 52 -12.39 11.49 10.05
N ALA A 53 -11.49 10.65 10.55
CA ALA A 53 -10.06 10.84 10.35
C ALA A 53 -9.73 11.00 8.87
N ARG A 54 -8.78 11.91 8.59
CA ARG A 54 -8.31 12.15 7.24
C ARG A 54 -7.23 11.14 6.88
N LEU A 55 -7.46 10.39 5.80
CA LEU A 55 -6.54 9.38 5.28
C LEU A 55 -6.08 9.71 3.86
N LEU A 56 -4.84 9.32 3.56
CA LEU A 56 -4.28 9.35 2.22
C LEU A 56 -4.09 7.90 1.76
N ASP A 57 -4.48 7.60 0.53
CA ASP A 57 -4.23 6.31 -0.11
C ASP A 57 -3.26 6.52 -1.28
N ILE A 58 -2.03 6.08 -1.11
CA ILE A 58 -0.91 6.40 -2.00
C ILE A 58 -0.65 5.26 -2.97
N GLY A 59 -0.77 5.53 -4.27
CA GLY A 59 -0.77 4.51 -5.31
C GLY A 59 -2.09 3.76 -5.34
N CYS A 60 -3.21 4.48 -5.25
CA CYS A 60 -4.56 3.92 -5.08
C CYS A 60 -5.07 3.11 -6.29
N GLY A 61 -4.37 3.15 -7.43
CA GLY A 61 -4.80 2.48 -8.65
C GLY A 61 -6.23 2.85 -9.05
N GLY A 62 -7.06 1.86 -9.34
CA GLY A 62 -8.50 2.03 -9.64
C GLY A 62 -9.38 2.33 -8.42
N GLY A 63 -8.80 2.72 -7.28
CA GLY A 63 -9.49 3.33 -6.12
C GLY A 63 -10.24 2.37 -5.20
N TRP A 64 -10.08 1.06 -5.31
CA TRP A 64 -10.86 0.13 -4.48
C TRP A 64 -10.54 0.23 -2.98
N THR A 65 -9.28 0.44 -2.61
CA THR A 65 -8.83 0.65 -1.23
C THR A 65 -9.35 1.97 -0.67
N THR A 66 -9.26 3.04 -1.47
CA THR A 66 -9.79 4.37 -1.11
C THR A 66 -11.28 4.34 -0.84
N LEU A 67 -12.04 3.65 -1.71
CA LEU A 67 -13.50 3.50 -1.55
C LEU A 67 -13.83 2.73 -0.28
N PHE A 68 -13.13 1.64 0.03
CA PHE A 68 -13.37 0.87 1.25
C PHE A 68 -13.06 1.69 2.51
N LEU A 69 -12.00 2.50 2.49
CA LEU A 69 -11.69 3.43 3.59
C LEU A 69 -12.80 4.49 3.76
N ALA A 70 -13.34 5.01 2.66
CA ALA A 70 -14.43 5.98 2.73
C ALA A 70 -15.72 5.35 3.28
N GLU A 71 -16.05 4.11 2.89
CA GLU A 71 -17.18 3.36 3.44
C GLU A 71 -17.02 3.02 4.94
N MET A 72 -15.77 2.99 5.43
CA MET A 72 -15.50 2.89 6.87
C MET A 72 -15.70 4.21 7.63
N GLY A 73 -16.06 5.30 6.94
CA GLY A 73 -16.36 6.60 7.53
C GLY A 73 -15.20 7.57 7.57
N TYR A 74 -14.06 7.26 6.92
CA TYR A 74 -12.92 8.16 6.85
C TYR A 74 -13.04 9.19 5.72
N SER A 75 -12.43 10.36 5.91
CA SER A 75 -12.24 11.35 4.84
C SER A 75 -10.99 10.98 4.03
N VAL A 76 -11.14 10.47 2.80
CA VAL A 76 -10.03 9.84 2.08
C VAL A 76 -9.74 10.54 0.76
N THR A 77 -8.43 10.75 0.51
CA THR A 77 -7.93 11.14 -0.82
C THR A 77 -6.97 10.08 -1.35
N GLY A 78 -7.30 9.50 -2.51
CA GLY A 78 -6.45 8.58 -3.25
C GLY A 78 -5.57 9.31 -4.26
N TYR A 79 -4.30 8.93 -4.32
CA TYR A 79 -3.31 9.46 -5.26
C TYR A 79 -2.74 8.34 -6.12
N ASP A 80 -2.66 8.56 -7.43
CA ASP A 80 -2.00 7.65 -8.37
C ASP A 80 -1.34 8.45 -9.49
N LEU A 81 -0.23 7.95 -10.02
CA LEU A 81 0.51 8.60 -11.09
C LEU A 81 -0.24 8.53 -12.44
N VAL A 82 -1.04 7.48 -12.64
CA VAL A 82 -1.70 7.16 -13.90
C VAL A 82 -3.09 7.80 -13.96
N ALA A 83 -3.25 8.80 -14.81
CA ALA A 83 -4.52 9.52 -14.95
C ALA A 83 -5.71 8.59 -15.30
N ALA A 84 -5.48 7.54 -16.10
CA ALA A 84 -6.53 6.58 -16.42
C ALA A 84 -7.00 5.75 -15.21
N ASN A 85 -6.13 5.47 -14.25
CA ASN A 85 -6.51 4.85 -12.99
C ASN A 85 -7.40 5.78 -12.16
N ILE A 86 -7.03 7.06 -12.08
CA ILE A 86 -7.79 8.07 -11.34
C ILE A 86 -9.17 8.29 -11.98
N GLU A 87 -9.25 8.29 -13.30
CA GLU A 87 -10.56 8.39 -13.98
C GLU A 87 -11.44 7.17 -13.65
N LEU A 88 -10.89 5.97 -13.70
CA LEU A 88 -11.58 4.75 -13.27
C LEU A 88 -12.06 4.84 -11.80
N ALA A 89 -11.18 5.33 -10.92
CA ALA A 89 -11.50 5.49 -9.50
C ALA A 89 -12.66 6.47 -9.27
N ARG A 90 -12.66 7.61 -9.99
CA ARG A 90 -13.75 8.60 -9.94
C ARG A 90 -15.09 8.03 -10.45
N GLN A 91 -15.07 7.28 -11.54
CA GLN A 91 -16.27 6.60 -12.05
C GLN A 91 -16.82 5.60 -11.03
N ARG A 92 -15.95 4.87 -10.34
CA ARG A 92 -16.36 3.96 -9.26
C ARG A 92 -16.94 4.70 -8.07
N ALA A 93 -16.33 5.82 -7.66
CA ALA A 93 -16.84 6.65 -6.58
C ALA A 93 -18.25 7.17 -6.90
N GLN A 94 -18.49 7.63 -8.12
CA GLN A 94 -19.82 8.03 -8.56
C GLN A 94 -20.85 6.89 -8.46
N ARG A 95 -20.49 5.68 -8.93
CA ARG A 95 -21.38 4.51 -8.83
C ARG A 95 -21.74 4.12 -7.39
N TRP A 96 -20.80 4.35 -6.46
CA TRP A 96 -20.99 4.03 -5.05
C TRP A 96 -21.55 5.21 -4.25
N SER A 97 -21.77 6.36 -4.88
CA SER A 97 -22.11 7.61 -4.19
C SER A 97 -21.13 7.94 -3.05
N SER A 98 -19.86 7.58 -3.24
CA SER A 98 -18.80 7.75 -2.23
C SER A 98 -18.27 9.17 -2.22
N SER A 99 -17.92 9.68 -1.05
CA SER A 99 -17.27 10.97 -0.84
C SER A 99 -15.75 10.96 -1.08
N ALA A 100 -15.17 9.81 -1.43
CA ALA A 100 -13.75 9.65 -1.70
C ALA A 100 -13.27 10.62 -2.79
N GLN A 101 -12.10 11.23 -2.57
CA GLN A 101 -11.46 12.13 -3.51
C GLN A 101 -10.31 11.42 -4.23
N PHE A 102 -10.01 11.83 -5.47
CA PHE A 102 -8.94 11.22 -6.26
C PHE A 102 -8.18 12.27 -7.06
N GLU A 103 -6.84 12.21 -6.97
CA GLU A 103 -5.94 13.15 -7.64
C GLU A 103 -4.80 12.43 -8.34
N VAL A 104 -4.43 12.94 -9.53
CA VAL A 104 -3.22 12.47 -10.23
C VAL A 104 -2.01 13.08 -9.55
N ALA A 105 -1.15 12.24 -8.96
CA ALA A 105 0.07 12.71 -8.32
C ALA A 105 1.17 11.66 -8.33
N ASP A 106 2.41 12.14 -8.35
CA ASP A 106 3.59 11.32 -8.13
C ASP A 106 3.78 11.09 -6.61
N MET A 107 3.82 9.85 -6.17
CA MET A 107 4.01 9.51 -4.76
C MET A 107 5.33 10.03 -4.17
N GLU A 108 6.34 10.31 -5.01
CA GLU A 108 7.59 10.93 -4.58
C GLU A 108 7.46 12.45 -4.36
N GLN A 109 6.42 13.07 -4.90
CA GLN A 109 6.18 14.51 -4.88
C GLN A 109 4.68 14.81 -4.65
N LEU A 110 4.15 14.32 -3.54
CA LEU A 110 2.75 14.55 -3.19
C LEU A 110 2.45 16.07 -3.10
N PRO A 111 1.30 16.51 -3.62
CA PRO A 111 0.89 17.92 -3.53
C PRO A 111 0.74 18.34 -2.06
N ALA A 112 0.94 19.62 -1.80
CA ALA A 112 0.64 20.20 -0.49
C ALA A 112 -0.86 20.07 -0.17
N GLY A 113 -1.19 19.99 1.08
CA GLY A 113 -2.57 19.91 1.54
C GLY A 113 -2.63 19.77 3.06
N GLU A 114 -3.83 19.67 3.58
CA GLU A 114 -4.04 19.53 5.01
C GLU A 114 -3.37 18.27 5.58
N PRO A 115 -2.77 18.33 6.75
CA PRO A 115 -2.15 17.19 7.38
C PRO A 115 -3.15 16.05 7.61
N ALA A 116 -2.75 14.82 7.29
CA ALA A 116 -3.57 13.64 7.46
C ALA A 116 -3.25 12.90 8.77
N ASP A 117 -4.24 12.17 9.29
CA ASP A 117 -4.12 11.32 10.46
C ASP A 117 -3.39 10.03 10.16
N ALA A 118 -3.64 9.47 8.97
CA ALA A 118 -2.92 8.31 8.49
C ALA A 118 -2.74 8.32 6.97
N ALA A 119 -1.81 7.48 6.51
CA ALA A 119 -1.63 7.15 5.10
C ALA A 119 -1.53 5.64 4.94
N LEU A 120 -2.10 5.13 3.86
CA LEU A 120 -1.96 3.76 3.39
C LEU A 120 -1.08 3.76 2.13
N ILE A 121 -0.11 2.86 2.06
CA ILE A 121 0.54 2.45 0.82
C ILE A 121 0.28 0.95 0.68
N PHE A 122 -0.52 0.58 -0.31
CA PHE A 122 -0.93 -0.79 -0.53
C PHE A 122 -0.47 -1.27 -1.90
N ASP A 123 0.53 -2.13 -1.92
CA ASP A 123 1.07 -2.75 -3.13
C ASP A 123 1.45 -1.72 -4.22
N ALA A 124 2.17 -0.66 -3.79
CA ALA A 124 2.50 0.49 -4.64
C ALA A 124 3.96 0.98 -4.51
N LEU A 125 4.56 0.96 -3.31
CA LEU A 125 5.92 1.46 -3.09
C LEU A 125 6.97 0.73 -3.93
N HIS A 126 6.73 -0.54 -4.23
CA HIS A 126 7.62 -1.39 -5.02
C HIS A 126 7.76 -0.95 -6.50
N HIS A 127 6.90 -0.04 -6.96
CA HIS A 127 7.02 0.61 -8.27
C HIS A 127 7.93 1.84 -8.26
N SER A 128 8.35 2.35 -7.08
CA SER A 128 9.28 3.46 -6.99
C SER A 128 10.75 3.02 -7.08
N THR A 129 11.59 3.84 -7.70
CA THR A 129 13.06 3.72 -7.63
C THR A 129 13.64 4.48 -6.44
N ARG A 130 12.85 5.31 -5.77
CA ARG A 130 13.25 6.25 -4.72
C ARG A 130 12.35 6.14 -3.49
N GLU A 131 12.25 4.93 -2.93
CA GLU A 131 11.33 4.60 -1.83
C GLU A 131 11.45 5.58 -0.65
N ARG A 132 12.67 5.98 -0.35
CA ARG A 132 12.90 6.95 0.71
C ARG A 132 12.24 8.30 0.41
N ALA A 133 12.31 8.77 -0.83
CA ALA A 133 11.65 10.02 -1.24
C ALA A 133 10.12 9.91 -1.09
N VAL A 134 9.53 8.74 -1.41
CA VAL A 134 8.11 8.46 -1.16
C VAL A 134 7.79 8.55 0.32
N LEU A 135 8.54 7.85 1.17
CA LEU A 135 8.32 7.86 2.62
C LEU A 135 8.46 9.26 3.21
N GLU A 136 9.45 10.05 2.75
CA GLU A 136 9.63 11.45 3.15
C GLU A 136 8.44 12.32 2.67
N ALA A 137 7.96 12.13 1.43
CA ALA A 137 6.80 12.86 0.90
C ALA A 137 5.53 12.56 1.72
N VAL A 138 5.26 11.29 2.00
CA VAL A 138 4.16 10.88 2.87
C VAL A 138 4.33 11.44 4.29
N GLY A 139 5.54 11.38 4.82
CA GLY A 139 5.84 11.94 6.14
C GLY A 139 5.51 13.43 6.25
N ARG A 140 5.76 14.23 5.21
CA ARG A 140 5.39 15.66 5.17
C ARG A 140 3.88 15.90 5.17
N ARG A 141 3.10 14.96 4.65
CA ARG A 141 1.63 15.03 4.57
C ARG A 141 0.93 14.50 5.82
N LEU A 142 1.64 13.81 6.70
CA LEU A 142 1.10 13.33 7.97
C LEU A 142 1.29 14.38 9.07
N ARG A 143 0.30 14.51 9.95
CA ARG A 143 0.46 15.27 11.20
C ARG A 143 1.54 14.62 12.10
N PRO A 144 2.17 15.36 13.00
CA PRO A 144 3.00 14.76 14.04
C PRO A 144 2.22 13.68 14.79
N GLY A 145 2.79 12.49 14.94
CA GLY A 145 2.09 11.34 15.53
C GLY A 145 1.13 10.60 14.60
N GLY A 146 0.93 11.07 13.36
CA GLY A 146 0.13 10.38 12.35
C GLY A 146 0.75 9.04 11.93
N TRP A 147 -0.04 8.16 11.36
CA TRP A 147 0.34 6.78 11.06
C TRP A 147 0.57 6.54 9.58
N LEU A 148 1.56 5.72 9.26
CA LEU A 148 1.75 5.11 7.95
C LEU A 148 1.53 3.61 8.05
N LEU A 149 0.63 3.09 7.22
CA LEU A 149 0.35 1.67 7.03
C LEU A 149 0.95 1.24 5.69
N LEU A 150 1.75 0.20 5.71
CA LEU A 150 2.44 -0.35 4.53
C LEU A 150 2.06 -1.80 4.32
N CYS A 151 1.65 -2.13 3.09
CA CYS A 151 1.52 -3.48 2.58
C CYS A 151 2.33 -3.61 1.31
N GLU A 152 3.45 -4.32 1.35
CA GLU A 152 4.37 -4.41 0.21
C GLU A 152 4.90 -5.83 0.03
N PRO A 153 5.25 -6.25 -1.20
CA PRO A 153 5.77 -7.59 -1.42
C PRO A 153 7.13 -7.79 -0.75
N THR A 154 7.38 -9.02 -0.29
CA THR A 154 8.69 -9.42 0.22
C THR A 154 9.75 -9.40 -0.87
N TRP A 155 11.03 -9.42 -0.49
CA TRP A 155 12.17 -9.46 -1.41
C TRP A 155 12.11 -10.59 -2.46
N LEU A 156 11.35 -11.63 -2.19
CA LEU A 156 11.14 -12.75 -3.12
C LEU A 156 10.34 -12.36 -4.36
N HIS A 157 9.58 -11.28 -4.30
CA HIS A 157 8.93 -10.72 -5.47
C HIS A 157 9.93 -10.48 -6.61
N ASN A 158 11.17 -10.11 -6.28
CA ASN A 158 12.24 -9.95 -7.27
C ASN A 158 12.47 -11.21 -8.12
N LEU A 159 12.21 -12.38 -7.58
CA LEU A 159 12.40 -13.69 -8.20
C LEU A 159 11.14 -14.20 -8.90
N SER A 160 9.99 -13.58 -8.68
CA SER A 160 8.73 -14.05 -9.25
C SER A 160 8.73 -13.94 -10.79
N PRO A 161 8.15 -14.93 -11.50
CA PRO A 161 8.02 -14.85 -12.96
C PRO A 161 7.23 -13.63 -13.42
N GLY A 162 6.19 -13.23 -12.66
CA GLY A 162 5.36 -12.07 -12.94
C GLY A 162 6.16 -10.76 -12.90
N ALA A 163 6.89 -10.50 -11.82
CA ALA A 163 7.74 -9.31 -11.71
C ALA A 163 8.81 -9.25 -12.80
N ARG A 164 9.44 -10.41 -13.11
CA ARG A 164 10.41 -10.48 -14.22
C ARG A 164 9.77 -10.15 -15.56
N ALA A 165 8.56 -10.65 -15.81
CA ALA A 165 7.82 -10.37 -17.04
C ALA A 165 7.45 -8.88 -17.14
N MET A 166 6.98 -8.25 -16.06
CA MET A 166 6.65 -6.82 -16.03
C MET A 166 7.89 -5.95 -16.29
N ARG A 167 9.00 -6.23 -15.61
CA ARG A 167 10.26 -5.52 -15.88
C ARG A 167 10.71 -5.63 -17.35
N ARG A 168 10.67 -6.84 -17.93
CA ARG A 168 11.14 -7.07 -19.30
C ARG A 168 10.20 -6.50 -20.36
N ARG A 169 8.88 -6.66 -20.17
CA ARG A 169 7.88 -6.32 -21.19
C ARG A 169 7.43 -4.87 -21.12
N ARG A 170 7.45 -4.27 -19.93
CA ARG A 170 6.85 -2.95 -19.67
C ARG A 170 7.85 -1.92 -19.12
N GLY A 171 9.05 -2.33 -18.71
CA GLY A 171 10.03 -1.43 -18.12
C GLY A 171 9.68 -0.95 -16.71
N TRP A 172 8.66 -1.56 -16.07
CA TRP A 172 8.25 -1.19 -14.72
C TRP A 172 9.30 -1.52 -13.68
N VAL A 173 9.30 -0.78 -12.61
CA VAL A 173 10.00 -1.17 -11.37
C VAL A 173 9.12 -2.19 -10.66
N GLU A 174 9.70 -3.32 -10.33
CA GLU A 174 9.04 -4.41 -9.62
C GLU A 174 10.03 -4.94 -8.59
N ARG A 175 10.04 -4.36 -7.41
CA ARG A 175 11.00 -4.71 -6.35
C ARG A 175 10.28 -5.20 -5.11
N GLY A 176 10.86 -6.18 -4.45
CA GLY A 176 10.40 -6.61 -3.13
C GLY A 176 11.33 -6.11 -2.03
N PHE A 177 10.82 -6.10 -0.81
CA PHE A 177 11.46 -5.49 0.34
C PHE A 177 11.85 -6.52 1.41
N THR A 178 12.82 -6.16 2.23
CA THR A 178 13.08 -6.82 3.51
C THR A 178 12.54 -5.97 4.66
N VAL A 179 12.09 -6.60 5.73
CA VAL A 179 11.65 -5.88 6.95
C VAL A 179 12.75 -4.96 7.48
N ARG A 180 13.99 -5.43 7.47
CA ARG A 180 15.14 -4.63 7.93
C ARG A 180 15.36 -3.40 7.06
N GLY A 181 15.28 -3.55 5.73
CA GLY A 181 15.42 -2.45 4.77
C GLY A 181 14.34 -1.40 4.98
N LEU A 182 13.06 -1.79 4.95
CA LEU A 182 11.95 -0.87 5.16
C LEU A 182 12.00 -0.17 6.52
N ARG A 183 12.35 -0.88 7.60
CA ARG A 183 12.53 -0.24 8.92
C ARG A 183 13.63 0.80 8.93
N ARG A 184 14.74 0.56 8.23
CA ARG A 184 15.84 1.53 8.08
C ARG A 184 15.34 2.78 7.33
N ASP A 185 14.66 2.58 6.19
CA ASP A 185 14.22 3.67 5.33
C ASP A 185 13.09 4.48 5.97
N LEU A 186 12.18 3.84 6.70
CA LEU A 186 11.17 4.50 7.55
C LEU A 186 11.83 5.40 8.61
N ARG A 187 12.81 4.88 9.35
CA ARG A 187 13.52 5.69 10.35
C ARG A 187 14.25 6.89 9.73
N ALA A 188 14.90 6.67 8.60
CA ALA A 188 15.59 7.72 7.86
C ALA A 188 14.63 8.80 7.32
N ALA A 189 13.38 8.43 7.02
CA ALA A 189 12.29 9.33 6.63
C ALA A 189 11.56 9.98 7.82
N GLY A 190 12.05 9.82 9.06
CA GLY A 190 11.49 10.44 10.26
C GLY A 190 10.32 9.69 10.88
N PHE A 191 10.09 8.44 10.51
CA PHE A 191 9.12 7.58 11.19
C PHE A 191 9.74 6.89 12.40
N ARG A 192 8.94 6.78 13.46
CA ARG A 192 9.36 6.14 14.72
C ARG A 192 8.58 4.83 14.93
N ARG A 193 9.15 3.93 15.72
CA ARG A 193 8.51 2.68 16.17
C ARG A 193 7.92 1.84 15.03
N PRO A 194 8.64 1.55 13.92
CA PRO A 194 8.10 0.69 12.89
C PRO A 194 7.82 -0.70 13.46
N ARG A 195 6.54 -1.07 13.47
CA ARG A 195 6.04 -2.35 13.98
C ARG A 195 5.67 -3.22 12.81
N ARG A 196 6.01 -4.49 12.86
CA ARG A 196 5.49 -5.48 11.94
C ARG A 196 4.11 -5.90 12.39
N PHE A 197 3.18 -5.94 11.45
CA PHE A 197 1.87 -6.54 11.64
C PHE A 197 1.84 -7.87 10.89
N PHE A 198 1.15 -8.86 11.44
CA PHE A 198 1.02 -10.16 10.82
C PHE A 198 -0.38 -10.30 10.26
N GLN A 199 -0.47 -10.75 9.02
CA GLN A 199 -1.75 -11.04 8.40
C GLN A 199 -2.50 -12.07 9.25
N PRO A 200 -3.78 -11.84 9.59
CA PRO A 200 -4.58 -12.83 10.28
C PRO A 200 -4.66 -14.09 9.41
N THR A 201 -3.97 -15.12 9.84
CA THR A 201 -4.03 -16.41 9.19
C THR A 201 -5.34 -17.12 9.56
N ARG A 202 -5.72 -18.11 8.76
CA ARG A 202 -6.96 -18.90 8.87
C ARG A 202 -7.37 -19.21 10.32
N PRO A 203 -8.66 -19.42 10.60
CA PRO A 203 -9.12 -19.69 11.96
C PRO A 203 -8.31 -20.80 12.62
N TYR A 204 -7.95 -20.56 13.88
CA TYR A 204 -7.21 -21.50 14.69
C TYR A 204 -8.07 -22.73 14.96
N GLU A 205 -7.70 -23.87 14.42
CA GLU A 205 -8.42 -25.14 14.60
C GLU A 205 -8.11 -25.85 15.94
N GLY A 206 -7.49 -25.16 16.88
CA GLY A 206 -7.25 -25.66 18.25
C GLY A 206 -6.23 -26.78 18.40
N ARG A 207 -5.56 -27.22 17.35
CA ARG A 207 -4.58 -28.31 17.39
C ARG A 207 -3.15 -27.78 17.58
N ARG A 208 -2.37 -28.42 18.45
CA ARG A 208 -0.95 -28.08 18.72
C ARG A 208 -0.11 -28.01 17.41
N LEU A 209 -0.44 -28.84 16.43
CA LEU A 209 0.18 -28.83 15.09
C LEU A 209 -0.13 -27.54 14.30
N ALA A 210 -1.31 -26.95 14.47
CA ALA A 210 -1.66 -25.69 13.82
C ALA A 210 -0.87 -24.53 14.42
N LEU A 211 -0.64 -24.52 15.74
CA LEU A 211 0.21 -23.53 16.40
C LEU A 211 1.68 -23.67 15.96
N ALA A 212 2.21 -24.87 15.89
CA ALA A 212 3.56 -25.12 15.40
C ALA A 212 3.72 -24.66 13.94
N ARG A 213 2.72 -24.93 13.09
CA ARG A 213 2.68 -24.45 11.71
C ARG A 213 2.63 -22.94 11.63
N GLN A 214 1.80 -22.28 12.45
CA GLN A 214 1.74 -20.81 12.52
C GLN A 214 3.07 -20.20 12.98
N LEU A 215 3.74 -20.82 13.95
CA LEU A 215 5.09 -20.40 14.39
C LEU A 215 6.13 -20.58 13.28
N VAL A 216 6.06 -21.69 12.54
CA VAL A 216 6.93 -21.93 11.37
C VAL A 216 6.63 -20.91 10.26
N GLU A 217 5.37 -20.61 9.97
CA GLU A 217 4.97 -19.58 9.01
C GLU A 217 5.42 -18.18 9.45
N LEU A 218 5.36 -17.87 10.75
CA LEU A 218 5.87 -16.63 11.33
C LEU A 218 7.39 -16.49 11.18
N VAL A 219 8.13 -17.56 11.45
CA VAL A 219 9.60 -17.60 11.33
C VAL A 219 10.00 -17.66 9.86
N ALA A 220 9.29 -18.46 9.05
CA ALA A 220 9.53 -18.59 7.62
C ALA A 220 9.19 -17.34 6.85
N ALA A 221 8.20 -16.55 7.27
CA ALA A 221 7.91 -15.25 6.66
C ALA A 221 9.04 -14.22 6.82
N ASP A 222 9.93 -14.39 7.79
CA ASP A 222 11.16 -13.59 7.90
C ASP A 222 12.39 -14.23 7.22
N LEU A 223 12.44 -15.54 7.11
CA LEU A 223 13.58 -16.29 6.60
C LEU A 223 13.34 -16.98 5.25
N PHE A 224 12.14 -17.46 5.00
CA PHE A 224 11.78 -18.24 3.82
C PHE A 224 10.33 -17.96 3.36
N VAL A 225 10.13 -17.42 2.28
CA VAL A 225 9.53 -17.72 1.01
C VAL A 225 8.11 -18.30 0.99
N MET A 226 7.10 -17.41 1.00
CA MET A 226 5.87 -17.73 0.26
C MET A 226 5.78 -16.79 -0.97
N PRO A 227 5.49 -17.25 -2.20
CA PRO A 227 5.52 -16.44 -3.43
C PRO A 227 4.53 -15.26 -3.47
N ARG A 228 3.67 -15.12 -2.46
CA ARG A 228 2.70 -14.04 -2.31
C ARG A 228 2.73 -13.41 -0.90
N ALA A 229 3.84 -13.54 -0.19
CA ALA A 229 3.94 -12.95 1.14
C ALA A 229 4.12 -11.43 1.03
N HIS A 230 3.21 -10.69 1.62
CA HIS A 230 3.34 -9.26 1.82
C HIS A 230 3.97 -8.96 3.18
N LEU A 231 4.70 -7.87 3.23
CA LEU A 231 5.19 -7.25 4.45
C LEU A 231 4.16 -6.22 4.92
N TRP A 232 3.73 -6.36 6.15
CA TRP A 232 2.79 -5.45 6.79
C TRP A 232 3.53 -4.68 7.87
N LEU A 233 3.66 -3.38 7.70
CA LEU A 233 4.34 -2.50 8.64
C LEU A 233 3.46 -1.30 8.99
N MET A 234 3.48 -0.93 10.26
CA MET A 234 2.92 0.31 10.76
C MET A 234 4.04 1.14 11.35
N ALA A 235 4.05 2.43 11.06
CA ALA A 235 5.02 3.35 11.64
C ALA A 235 4.37 4.69 11.95
N GLN A 236 4.80 5.33 13.01
CA GLN A 236 4.28 6.62 13.45
C GLN A 236 5.21 7.75 13.01
N ARG A 237 4.63 8.83 12.49
CA ARG A 237 5.38 10.05 12.21
C ARG A 237 5.98 10.58 13.51
N GLY A 238 7.28 10.88 13.50
CA GLY A 238 7.96 11.50 14.66
C GLY A 238 7.29 12.80 15.05
N LEU A 239 7.29 13.09 16.34
CA LEU A 239 6.96 14.42 16.84
C LEU A 239 8.09 15.37 16.44
N PRO A 240 7.83 16.67 16.18
CA PRO A 240 8.88 17.65 16.11
C PRO A 240 9.73 17.55 17.38
N ASP A 241 11.02 17.68 17.24
CA ASP A 241 11.90 17.74 18.41
C ASP A 241 11.47 18.98 19.24
N ALA A 242 11.12 18.73 20.51
CA ALA A 242 10.73 19.76 21.46
C ALA A 242 11.93 20.61 21.86
#